data_47699ca003857d2f70bb854d94f3e8a4
#
_entry.id   47699ca003857d2f70bb854d94f3e8a4
#
_cell.length_a   1.000
_cell.length_b   1.000
_cell.length_c   1.000
_cell.angle_alpha   90.00
_cell.angle_beta   90.00
_cell.angle_gamma   90.00
#
_symmetry.space_group_name_H-M   'P 1'
#
loop_
_entity.id
_entity.type
_entity.pdbx_description
1 polymer ?
#
loop_
_entity_poly.entity_id
_entity_poly.type
_entity_poly.pdbx_seq_one_letter_code
_entity_poly.pdbx_strand_id
1 'polypeptide(L)'
;MRLKPLRRFRRRRSTRELAVDAYVAWREECVAVRTAYLAWRRARATEAALAFDAYEAALDREEVAAEAYRKLMRRVDHLVEPGLARQLPHLPGVPGAPA
;
A
#
# COMPACT_ATOMS: atom_id res chain seq x y z
N MET A 1 -34.73 16.22 -2.72
CA MET A 1 -34.29 15.41 -3.13
C MET A 1 -33.00 15.22 -2.95
N ARG A 2 -32.54 14.35 -2.80
CA ARG A 2 -31.37 14.15 -2.51
C ARG A 2 -30.67 13.67 -3.52
N LEU A 3 -29.58 13.91 -3.64
CA LEU A 3 -28.85 13.51 -4.56
C LEU A 3 -27.98 12.57 -4.12
N LYS A 4 -27.90 11.46 -4.53
CA LYS A 4 -27.04 10.60 -4.11
C LYS A 4 -26.42 10.19 -5.24
N PRO A 5 -26.38 10.71 -6.13
CA PRO A 5 -25.94 10.36 -7.35
C PRO A 5 -24.56 10.24 -7.62
N LEU A 6 -23.75 10.88 -6.97
CA LEU A 6 -22.34 10.78 -7.29
C LEU A 6 -21.84 9.39 -7.25
N ARG A 7 -22.38 8.60 -6.37
CA ARG A 7 -21.97 7.29 -6.30
C ARG A 7 -22.37 6.52 -7.46
N ARG A 8 -23.46 6.78 -8.05
CA ARG A 8 -23.89 6.07 -9.15
C ARG A 8 -23.05 6.28 -10.31
N PHE A 9 -22.50 7.42 -10.51
CA PHE A 9 -21.71 7.72 -11.68
C PHE A 9 -20.24 7.50 -11.48
N ARG A 10 -19.83 6.98 -10.33
CA ARG A 10 -18.45 6.75 -10.12
C ARG A 10 -17.98 5.69 -11.06
N ARG A 11 -16.94 5.96 -11.84
CA ARG A 11 -16.41 5.03 -12.77
C ARG A 11 -15.84 3.83 -12.05
N ARG A 12 -16.05 2.64 -12.58
CA ARG A 12 -15.48 1.48 -12.00
C ARG A 12 -14.03 1.44 -12.35
N ARG A 13 -13.16 1.22 -11.42
CA ARG A 13 -11.74 1.14 -11.69
C ARG A 13 -11.35 -0.22 -12.14
N SER A 14 -10.43 -0.29 -13.10
CA SER A 14 -9.93 -1.57 -13.57
C SER A 14 -9.02 -2.16 -12.49
N THR A 15 -8.78 -3.45 -12.59
CA THR A 15 -7.88 -4.11 -11.65
C THR A 15 -6.49 -3.50 -11.71
N ARG A 16 -6.04 -3.13 -12.89
CA ARG A 16 -4.75 -2.51 -13.03
C ARG A 16 -4.68 -1.15 -12.33
N GLU A 17 -5.73 -0.36 -12.48
CA GLU A 17 -5.80 0.93 -11.78
C GLU A 17 -5.81 0.74 -10.27
N LEU A 18 -6.54 -0.26 -9.80
CA LEU A 18 -6.57 -0.55 -8.37
C LEU A 18 -5.21 -1.00 -7.87
N ALA A 19 -4.47 -1.73 -8.69
CA ALA A 19 -3.14 -2.18 -8.31
C ALA A 19 -2.18 -1.00 -8.17
N VAL A 20 -2.29 -0.03 -9.07
CA VAL A 20 -1.46 1.17 -8.96
C VAL A 20 -1.80 1.95 -7.70
N ASP A 21 -3.09 2.09 -7.41
CA ASP A 21 -3.52 2.78 -6.19
C ASP A 21 -3.00 2.06 -4.95
N ALA A 22 -3.06 0.74 -4.97
CA ALA A 22 -2.59 -0.05 -3.83
C ALA A 22 -1.08 0.07 -3.66
N TYR A 23 -0.34 0.17 -4.76
CA TYR A 23 1.09 0.37 -4.69
C TYR A 23 1.40 1.72 -4.01
N VAL A 24 0.71 2.78 -4.42
CA VAL A 24 0.93 4.10 -3.84
C VAL A 24 0.59 4.08 -2.35
N ALA A 25 -0.53 3.44 -1.99
CA ALA A 25 -0.93 3.36 -0.59
C ALA A 25 0.12 2.61 0.23
N TRP A 26 0.64 1.52 -0.31
CA TRP A 26 1.67 0.76 0.37
C TRP A 26 2.95 1.58 0.55
N ARG A 27 3.35 2.31 -0.50
CA ARG A 27 4.56 3.15 -0.39
C ARG A 27 4.39 4.25 0.65
N GLU A 28 3.18 4.78 0.77
CA GLU A 28 2.90 5.79 1.80
C GLU A 28 3.04 5.19 3.20
N GLU A 29 2.60 3.95 3.38
CA GLU A 29 2.77 3.30 4.67
C GLU A 29 4.23 2.97 4.96
N CYS A 30 5.01 2.67 3.94
CA CYS A 30 6.43 2.45 4.13
C CYS A 30 7.11 3.71 4.66
N VAL A 31 6.71 4.87 4.13
CA VAL A 31 7.24 6.13 4.61
C VAL A 31 6.80 6.37 6.07
N ALA A 32 5.55 6.04 6.37
CA ALA A 32 5.03 6.20 7.74
C ALA A 32 5.79 5.31 8.73
N VAL A 33 6.14 4.09 8.33
CA VAL A 33 6.93 3.20 9.18
C VAL A 33 8.29 3.84 9.48
N ARG A 34 8.93 4.35 8.44
CA ARG A 34 10.25 4.96 8.64
C ARG A 34 10.16 6.16 9.56
N THR A 35 9.15 7.01 9.37
CA THR A 35 8.94 8.18 10.20
C THR A 35 8.72 7.77 11.65
N ALA A 36 7.88 6.77 11.88
CA ALA A 36 7.58 6.31 13.24
C ALA A 36 8.81 5.68 13.89
N TYR A 37 9.61 4.95 13.12
CA TYR A 37 10.82 4.35 13.61
C TYR A 37 11.80 5.43 14.08
N LEU A 38 11.99 6.46 13.27
CA LEU A 38 12.90 7.53 13.63
C LEU A 38 12.39 8.31 14.86
N ALA A 39 11.08 8.49 14.95
CA ALA A 39 10.50 9.15 16.11
C ALA A 39 10.76 8.35 17.39
N TRP A 40 10.60 7.02 17.29
CA TRP A 40 10.87 6.16 18.44
C TRP A 40 12.36 6.22 18.82
N ARG A 41 13.22 6.20 17.83
CA ARG A 41 14.67 6.29 18.10
C ARG A 41 15.06 7.59 18.81
N ARG A 42 14.31 8.65 18.59
CA ARG A 42 14.59 9.95 19.17
C ARG A 42 13.78 10.23 20.43
N ALA A 43 12.87 9.34 20.78
CA ALA A 43 11.94 9.62 21.88
C ALA A 43 12.67 9.66 23.21
N ARG A 44 12.19 10.52 24.09
CA ARG A 44 12.71 10.56 25.43
C ARG A 44 12.13 9.41 26.19
N ALA A 45 12.80 9.04 27.28
CA ALA A 45 12.37 7.89 28.07
C ALA A 45 10.90 7.94 28.43
N THR A 46 10.37 9.10 28.74
CA THR A 46 8.97 9.23 29.15
C THR A 46 8.01 9.05 27.99
N GLU A 47 8.50 9.14 26.75
CA GLU A 47 7.67 9.03 25.57
C GLU A 47 7.94 7.78 24.78
N ALA A 48 8.93 7.01 25.19
CA ALA A 48 9.40 5.90 24.39
C ALA A 48 8.34 4.83 24.17
N ALA A 49 7.56 4.53 25.20
CA ALA A 49 6.52 3.50 25.07
C ALA A 49 5.46 3.91 24.07
N LEU A 50 5.04 5.15 24.09
CA LEU A 50 4.03 5.64 23.18
C LEU A 50 4.58 5.69 21.76
N ALA A 51 5.83 6.10 21.61
CA ALA A 51 6.45 6.14 20.28
C ALA A 51 6.62 4.73 19.71
N PHE A 52 6.92 3.77 20.57
CA PHE A 52 7.03 2.38 20.13
C PHE A 52 5.67 1.85 19.69
N ASP A 53 4.62 2.16 20.41
CA ASP A 53 3.27 1.75 20.04
C ASP A 53 2.89 2.33 18.66
N ALA A 54 3.27 3.58 18.42
CA ALA A 54 3.00 4.20 17.13
C ALA A 54 3.77 3.51 16.01
N TYR A 55 5.00 3.09 16.30
CA TYR A 55 5.80 2.37 15.33
C TYR A 55 5.17 1.00 15.02
N GLU A 56 4.71 0.28 16.03
CA GLU A 56 4.05 -1.00 15.82
C GLU A 56 2.77 -0.83 15.00
N ALA A 57 2.01 0.22 15.28
CA ALA A 57 0.79 0.49 14.52
C ALA A 57 1.12 0.79 13.06
N ALA A 58 2.22 1.50 12.81
CA ALA A 58 2.63 1.78 11.45
C ALA A 58 3.04 0.51 10.72
N LEU A 59 3.72 -0.40 11.40
CA LEU A 59 4.10 -1.68 10.81
C LEU A 59 2.85 -2.50 10.43
N ASP A 60 1.85 -2.48 11.28
CA ASP A 60 0.61 -3.20 11.01
C ASP A 60 -0.10 -2.63 9.78
N ARG A 61 -0.14 -1.32 9.65
CA ARG A 61 -0.76 -0.70 8.49
C ARG A 61 0.01 -1.01 7.22
N GLU A 62 1.33 -1.01 7.30
CA GLU A 62 2.15 -1.31 6.14
C GLU A 62 1.93 -2.75 5.69
N GLU A 63 1.81 -3.67 6.64
CA GLU A 63 1.58 -5.06 6.31
C GLU A 63 0.23 -5.25 5.61
N VAL A 64 -0.81 -4.58 6.09
CA VAL A 64 -2.12 -4.65 5.46
C VAL A 64 -2.07 -4.09 4.04
N ALA A 65 -1.39 -2.96 3.86
CA ALA A 65 -1.29 -2.35 2.55
C ALA A 65 -0.48 -3.21 1.58
N ALA A 66 0.58 -3.83 2.07
CA ALA A 66 1.39 -4.72 1.25
C ALA A 66 0.59 -5.93 0.78
N GLU A 67 -0.22 -6.48 1.68
CA GLU A 67 -1.02 -7.63 1.31
C GLU A 67 -2.11 -7.26 0.31
N ALA A 68 -2.72 -6.10 0.45
CA ALA A 68 -3.71 -5.64 -0.51
C ALA A 68 -3.09 -5.49 -1.89
N TYR A 69 -1.88 -4.95 -1.94
CA TYR A 69 -1.18 -4.79 -3.20
C TYR A 69 -0.85 -6.16 -3.81
N ARG A 70 -0.36 -7.08 -3.02
CA ARG A 70 -0.03 -8.43 -3.51
C ARG A 70 -1.24 -9.13 -4.10
N LYS A 71 -2.38 -9.00 -3.45
CA LYS A 71 -3.61 -9.62 -3.95
C LYS A 71 -4.01 -9.06 -5.30
N LEU A 72 -3.88 -7.75 -5.46
CA LEU A 72 -4.24 -7.14 -6.73
C LEU A 72 -3.25 -7.51 -7.83
N MET A 73 -1.99 -7.64 -7.50
CA MET A 73 -1.01 -8.05 -8.48
C MET A 73 -1.25 -9.49 -8.94
N ARG A 74 -1.70 -10.34 -8.06
CA ARG A 74 -2.05 -11.70 -8.46
C ARG A 74 -3.22 -11.69 -9.44
N ARG A 75 -4.18 -10.78 -9.24
CA ARG A 75 -5.29 -10.67 -10.18
C ARG A 75 -4.84 -10.15 -11.52
N VAL A 76 -3.95 -9.19 -11.53
CA VAL A 76 -3.41 -8.67 -12.78
C VAL A 76 -2.73 -9.80 -13.56
N ASP A 77 -1.95 -10.63 -12.88
CA ASP A 77 -1.28 -11.74 -13.52
C ASP A 77 -2.24 -12.73 -14.15
N HIS A 78 -3.39 -12.91 -13.52
CA HIS A 78 -4.39 -13.81 -14.09
C HIS A 78 -5.16 -13.20 -15.26
N LEU A 79 -5.24 -11.89 -15.32
CA LEU A 79 -6.05 -11.24 -16.34
C LEU A 79 -5.31 -10.90 -17.61
N VAL A 80 -4.00 -10.91 -17.60
CA VAL A 80 -3.25 -10.56 -18.80
C VAL A 80 -2.45 -11.72 -19.32
N GLU A 81 -2.16 -11.68 -20.61
CA GLU A 81 -1.36 -12.70 -21.25
C GLU A 81 0.04 -12.62 -20.70
N PRO A 82 0.76 -13.72 -20.65
CA PRO A 82 2.10 -13.71 -20.13
C PRO A 82 3.01 -12.64 -20.76
N GLY A 83 2.85 -12.42 -22.05
CA GLY A 83 3.67 -11.42 -22.71
C GLY A 83 3.36 -10.02 -22.23
N LEU A 84 2.09 -9.74 -21.95
CA LEU A 84 1.71 -8.43 -21.46
C LEU A 84 2.14 -8.22 -20.03
N ALA A 85 2.15 -9.25 -19.24
CA ALA A 85 2.58 -9.13 -17.86
C ALA A 85 4.00 -8.62 -17.78
N ARG A 86 4.83 -8.97 -18.73
CA ARG A 86 6.20 -8.49 -18.73
C ARG A 86 6.31 -7.03 -19.03
N GLN A 87 5.28 -6.44 -19.59
CA GLN A 87 5.30 -5.02 -19.92
C GLN A 87 4.87 -4.14 -18.77
N LEU A 88 4.44 -4.73 -17.67
CA LEU A 88 4.07 -3.93 -16.51
C LEU A 88 5.33 -3.33 -15.90
N PRO A 89 5.25 -2.14 -15.40
CA PRO A 89 6.44 -1.50 -14.86
C PRO A 89 6.99 -2.26 -13.67
N HIS A 90 8.29 -2.29 -13.56
CA HIS A 90 8.92 -2.84 -12.39
C HIS A 90 8.81 -1.81 -11.28
N LEU A 91 8.26 -2.20 -10.15
CA LEU A 91 8.05 -1.28 -9.05
C LEU A 91 9.09 -1.54 -7.97
N PRO A 92 9.98 -0.62 -7.74
CA PRO A 92 11.05 -0.83 -6.77
C PRO A 92 10.50 -1.08 -5.38
N GLY A 93 11.07 -1.96 -4.66
CA GLY A 93 10.62 -2.26 -3.31
C GLY A 93 9.40 -3.12 -3.22
N VAL A 94 8.94 -3.67 -4.33
CA VAL A 94 7.79 -4.56 -4.31
C VAL A 94 8.16 -5.85 -3.60
N PRO A 95 7.39 -6.29 -2.62
CA PRO A 95 7.68 -7.54 -1.92
C PRO A 95 7.65 -8.70 -2.88
N GLY A 96 8.61 -9.56 -2.79
CA GLY A 96 8.68 -10.73 -3.65
C GLY A 96 9.24 -10.48 -5.02
N ALA A 97 9.57 -9.25 -5.36
CA ALA A 97 10.16 -8.97 -6.64
C ALA A 97 11.61 -9.45 -6.66
N PRO A 98 12.10 -9.92 -7.76
CA PRO A 98 13.48 -10.36 -7.83
C PRO A 98 14.39 -9.17 -7.62
N ALA A 99 15.47 -9.38 -7.00
CA ALA A 99 16.41 -8.33 -6.71
C ALA A 99 17.11 -7.87 -7.99
#